data_e54e0c18622ac1ad13c3df99c51983f5
#
_entry.id   e54e0c18622ac1ad13c3df99c51983f5
#
_cell.length_a   1.000
_cell.length_b   1.000
_cell.length_c   1.000
_cell.angle_alpha   90.00
_cell.angle_beta   90.00
_cell.angle_gamma   90.00
#
_symmetry.space_group_name_H-M   'P 1'
#
loop_
_entity.id
_entity.type
_entity.pdbx_description
1 polymer ?
#
loop_
_entity_poly.entity_id
_entity_poly.type
_entity_poly.pdbx_seq_one_letter_code
_entity_poly.pdbx_strand_id
1 'polypeptide(L)'
;MKIDKREHRFAGILSLFALLLLASCTGEQFHVSGTIGNAKDSTLYFEHNTLDGFKVVDSVKLDDKGQFAFAGDKANNPEFYRLRIAGQIINIGIDSTETVQLEASYPMMATNYKVENSYENEKIRELALKQIALQAQCNQLVMSDTGNVDAAIDLLIRTYKDDVMRNYIFKEPMRGYAYFALFQYVVINGNPIMIFNPRMDATDNKVFGAVATSWDTFYPNTERTQNLHNITLKGMKDERIVENNKRTMAAETAKVQELGVIPITLPDNHGQQQSLTALKGKVVMLDFHVFGSKESAQRIMVLRQLYDKYHAQGFEIYQVSYDTNEHFFKTQTESLPWICVWDPEGGDSQTLVSYNIQSIPTYFIIDRNNQLQKRDVQIQDLDAEIQHWLGQGMQSVSYTHLRAHETELHL
;
A
#
# COMPACT_ATOMS: atom_id res chain seq x y z
N MET A 1 -29.74 61.03 -65.26
CA MET A 1 -30.24 59.93 -64.46
C MET A 1 -29.24 59.76 -63.32
N LYS A 2 -29.54 60.35 -62.15
CA LYS A 2 -28.72 60.32 -60.98
C LYS A 2 -29.11 59.12 -60.14
N ILE A 3 -28.26 58.13 -60.05
CA ILE A 3 -28.44 56.96 -59.18
C ILE A 3 -27.88 57.31 -57.84
N ASP A 4 -28.73 57.15 -56.83
CA ASP A 4 -28.57 57.59 -55.46
C ASP A 4 -27.50 56.75 -54.70
N LYS A 5 -26.44 57.41 -54.22
CA LYS A 5 -25.33 56.78 -53.50
C LYS A 5 -25.63 56.56 -52.00
N ARG A 6 -26.90 56.57 -51.59
CA ARG A 6 -27.26 56.49 -50.14
C ARG A 6 -27.52 55.08 -49.63
N GLU A 7 -27.81 54.10 -50.48
CA GLU A 7 -28.18 52.76 -49.98
C GLU A 7 -26.95 51.89 -49.56
N HIS A 8 -25.76 52.11 -50.07
CA HIS A 8 -24.58 51.32 -49.68
C HIS A 8 -23.94 51.68 -48.33
N ARG A 9 -24.30 52.82 -47.74
CA ARG A 9 -23.78 53.21 -46.41
C ARG A 9 -24.55 52.61 -45.26
N PHE A 10 -25.80 52.25 -45.44
CA PHE A 10 -26.65 51.63 -44.41
C PHE A 10 -26.38 50.13 -44.26
N ALA A 11 -26.07 49.45 -45.34
CA ALA A 11 -25.74 48.00 -45.30
C ALA A 11 -24.39 47.75 -44.57
N GLY A 12 -23.39 48.64 -44.73
CA GLY A 12 -22.11 48.51 -44.03
C GLY A 12 -22.17 48.77 -42.51
N ILE A 13 -23.08 49.66 -42.09
CA ILE A 13 -23.25 49.98 -40.65
C ILE A 13 -24.05 48.88 -39.95
N LEU A 14 -25.02 48.26 -40.63
CA LEU A 14 -25.78 47.13 -40.05
C LEU A 14 -24.93 45.84 -39.91
N SER A 15 -23.98 45.62 -40.83
CA SER A 15 -23.03 44.50 -40.76
C SER A 15 -21.98 44.64 -39.65
N LEU A 16 -21.53 45.93 -39.37
CA LEU A 16 -20.60 46.18 -38.28
C LEU A 16 -21.28 46.14 -36.91
N PHE A 17 -22.59 46.46 -36.83
CA PHE A 17 -23.36 46.38 -35.58
C PHE A 17 -23.78 44.95 -35.23
N ALA A 18 -23.95 44.05 -36.23
CA ALA A 18 -24.19 42.63 -36.03
C ALA A 18 -22.95 41.88 -35.51
N LEU A 19 -21.73 42.33 -35.83
CA LEU A 19 -20.47 41.79 -35.28
C LEU A 19 -20.21 42.24 -33.83
N LEU A 20 -20.80 43.35 -33.38
CA LEU A 20 -20.64 43.86 -32.00
C LEU A 20 -21.63 43.26 -31.02
N LEU A 21 -22.66 42.53 -31.48
CA LEU A 21 -23.65 41.88 -30.59
C LEU A 21 -23.28 40.44 -30.20
N LEU A 22 -22.15 39.91 -30.69
CA LEU A 22 -21.61 38.61 -30.25
C LEU A 22 -20.59 38.72 -29.11
N ALA A 23 -20.32 39.94 -28.60
CA ALA A 23 -19.40 40.20 -27.48
C ALA A 23 -20.12 40.41 -26.14
N SER A 24 -21.33 39.83 -25.97
CA SER A 24 -22.08 39.94 -24.70
C SER A 24 -22.39 38.56 -24.14
N CYS A 25 -21.54 38.16 -23.26
CA CYS A 25 -21.54 37.13 -22.23
C CYS A 25 -20.27 36.29 -22.30
N THR A 26 -19.10 36.94 -22.15
CA THR A 26 -17.92 36.17 -21.75
C THR A 26 -17.75 36.38 -20.25
N GLY A 27 -18.36 35.49 -19.48
CA GLY A 27 -17.86 35.19 -18.16
C GLY A 27 -16.36 34.86 -18.28
N GLU A 28 -15.59 35.11 -17.25
CA GLU A 28 -14.18 34.72 -17.22
C GLU A 28 -14.07 33.21 -17.48
N GLN A 29 -13.43 32.83 -18.60
CA GLN A 29 -13.30 31.43 -19.04
C GLN A 29 -11.84 31.06 -19.21
N PHE A 30 -11.51 29.81 -18.98
CA PHE A 30 -10.25 29.22 -19.43
C PHE A 30 -10.43 28.58 -20.82
N HIS A 31 -9.33 28.44 -21.55
CA HIS A 31 -9.31 27.85 -22.88
C HIS A 31 -8.22 26.79 -22.99
N VAL A 32 -8.54 25.66 -23.63
CA VAL A 32 -7.60 24.61 -23.97
C VAL A 32 -7.72 24.35 -25.46
N SER A 33 -6.69 24.67 -26.22
CA SER A 33 -6.73 24.58 -27.68
C SER A 33 -5.45 24.02 -28.25
N GLY A 34 -5.47 23.58 -29.50
CA GLY A 34 -4.25 23.11 -30.14
C GLY A 34 -4.50 22.23 -31.35
N THR A 35 -3.51 21.38 -31.62
CA THR A 35 -3.51 20.47 -32.77
C THR A 35 -3.01 19.08 -32.36
N ILE A 36 -3.73 18.06 -32.79
CA ILE A 36 -3.28 16.66 -32.70
C ILE A 36 -3.15 16.08 -34.10
N GLY A 37 -1.92 16.05 -34.61
CA GLY A 37 -1.61 15.49 -35.91
C GLY A 37 -1.87 13.98 -35.97
N ASN A 38 -2.12 13.47 -37.16
CA ASN A 38 -2.36 12.04 -37.47
C ASN A 38 -3.56 11.42 -36.71
N ALA A 39 -4.50 12.25 -36.25
CA ALA A 39 -5.65 11.82 -35.46
C ALA A 39 -6.99 11.96 -36.20
N LYS A 40 -6.96 12.06 -37.55
CA LYS A 40 -8.17 12.15 -38.36
C LYS A 40 -9.20 11.08 -37.97
N ASP A 41 -10.47 11.46 -37.95
CA ASP A 41 -11.62 10.64 -37.57
C ASP A 41 -11.63 10.10 -36.13
N SER A 42 -10.61 10.40 -35.33
CA SER A 42 -10.59 10.10 -33.92
C SER A 42 -11.46 11.08 -33.12
N THR A 43 -12.06 10.60 -32.02
CA THR A 43 -12.74 11.47 -31.06
C THR A 43 -11.78 11.84 -29.94
N LEU A 44 -11.54 13.15 -29.83
CA LEU A 44 -10.81 13.72 -28.71
C LEU A 44 -11.80 14.06 -27.59
N TYR A 45 -11.64 13.47 -26.44
CA TYR A 45 -12.42 13.75 -25.24
C TYR A 45 -11.69 14.75 -24.35
N PHE A 46 -12.41 15.74 -23.85
CA PHE A 46 -12.00 16.62 -22.77
C PHE A 46 -12.71 16.21 -21.51
N GLU A 47 -11.96 15.73 -20.51
CA GLU A 47 -12.51 15.11 -19.31
C GLU A 47 -12.02 15.85 -18.07
N HIS A 48 -12.92 16.13 -17.13
CA HIS A 48 -12.61 16.68 -15.80
C HIS A 48 -12.28 15.54 -14.84
N ASN A 49 -11.15 15.64 -14.15
CA ASN A 49 -10.72 14.72 -13.10
C ASN A 49 -11.26 15.22 -11.75
N THR A 50 -12.43 14.73 -11.34
CA THR A 50 -13.04 15.03 -10.04
C THR A 50 -12.57 14.04 -8.97
N LEU A 51 -12.90 14.28 -7.70
CA LEU A 51 -12.61 13.31 -6.62
C LEU A 51 -13.39 12.00 -6.78
N ASP A 52 -14.52 12.02 -7.50
CA ASP A 52 -15.35 10.85 -7.80
C ASP A 52 -14.93 10.12 -9.08
N GLY A 53 -13.92 10.62 -9.79
CA GLY A 53 -13.42 10.06 -11.04
C GLY A 53 -13.51 11.01 -12.23
N PHE A 54 -13.37 10.46 -13.44
CA PHE A 54 -13.35 11.25 -14.67
C PHE A 54 -14.76 11.45 -15.24
N LYS A 55 -15.08 12.71 -15.55
CA LYS A 55 -16.34 13.11 -16.19
C LYS A 55 -16.05 13.76 -17.54
N VAL A 56 -16.67 13.29 -18.62
CA VAL A 56 -16.56 13.92 -19.93
C VAL A 56 -17.24 15.29 -19.87
N VAL A 57 -16.49 16.34 -20.15
CA VAL A 57 -16.98 17.72 -20.22
C VAL A 57 -17.40 18.04 -21.65
N ASP A 58 -16.55 17.68 -22.61
CA ASP A 58 -16.79 17.94 -24.03
C ASP A 58 -16.02 16.93 -24.91
N SER A 59 -16.32 16.89 -26.20
CA SER A 59 -15.58 16.07 -27.16
C SER A 59 -15.68 16.64 -28.56
N VAL A 60 -14.66 16.39 -29.37
CA VAL A 60 -14.62 16.80 -30.77
C VAL A 60 -14.12 15.65 -31.65
N LYS A 61 -14.75 15.44 -32.81
CA LYS A 61 -14.24 14.56 -33.85
C LYS A 61 -13.22 15.34 -34.68
N LEU A 62 -11.97 14.88 -34.67
CA LEU A 62 -10.86 15.57 -35.35
C LEU A 62 -10.93 15.38 -36.88
N ASP A 63 -10.67 16.45 -37.60
CA ASP A 63 -10.54 16.47 -39.06
C ASP A 63 -9.07 16.25 -39.51
N ASP A 64 -8.80 16.46 -40.79
CA ASP A 64 -7.45 16.36 -41.36
C ASP A 64 -6.44 17.33 -40.74
N LYS A 65 -6.91 18.45 -40.17
CA LYS A 65 -6.05 19.45 -39.53
C LYS A 65 -5.78 19.11 -38.09
N GLY A 66 -6.59 18.25 -37.47
CA GLY A 66 -6.48 17.84 -36.07
C GLY A 66 -6.68 18.97 -35.06
N GLN A 67 -7.31 20.08 -35.45
CA GLN A 67 -7.51 21.24 -34.60
C GLN A 67 -8.62 21.01 -33.61
N PHE A 68 -8.43 21.50 -32.35
CA PHE A 68 -9.44 21.48 -31.31
C PHE A 68 -9.41 22.74 -30.48
N ALA A 69 -10.56 23.06 -29.85
CA ALA A 69 -10.69 24.13 -28.86
C ALA A 69 -11.79 23.77 -27.87
N PHE A 70 -11.46 23.77 -26.59
CA PHE A 70 -12.39 23.63 -25.48
C PHE A 70 -12.33 24.86 -24.58
N ALA A 71 -13.42 25.16 -23.90
CA ALA A 71 -13.52 26.24 -22.95
C ALA A 71 -14.30 25.76 -21.70
N GLY A 72 -14.07 26.38 -20.58
CA GLY A 72 -14.82 26.14 -19.35
C GLY A 72 -14.84 27.40 -18.49
N ASP A 73 -15.71 27.41 -17.50
CA ASP A 73 -15.81 28.51 -16.56
C ASP A 73 -14.53 28.65 -15.74
N LYS A 74 -14.22 29.88 -15.33
CA LYS A 74 -13.06 30.19 -14.48
C LYS A 74 -12.95 29.25 -13.30
N ALA A 75 -11.79 28.64 -13.12
CA ALA A 75 -11.48 27.89 -11.91
C ALA A 75 -11.13 28.85 -10.76
N ASN A 76 -11.64 28.56 -9.57
CA ASN A 76 -11.34 29.32 -8.35
C ASN A 76 -10.21 28.71 -7.51
N ASN A 77 -9.79 27.51 -7.88
CA ASN A 77 -8.69 26.71 -7.32
C ASN A 77 -8.15 25.79 -8.41
N PRO A 78 -6.97 25.20 -8.24
CA PRO A 78 -6.45 24.28 -9.23
C PRO A 78 -7.39 23.09 -9.48
N GLU A 79 -7.82 22.95 -10.72
CA GLU A 79 -8.64 21.85 -11.24
C GLU A 79 -7.86 21.07 -12.30
N PHE A 80 -8.17 19.79 -12.42
CA PHE A 80 -7.44 18.89 -13.30
C PHE A 80 -8.34 18.31 -14.38
N TYR A 81 -7.85 18.37 -15.60
CA TYR A 81 -8.50 17.84 -16.78
C TYR A 81 -7.55 16.90 -17.51
N ARG A 82 -8.06 16.21 -18.51
CA ARG A 82 -7.25 15.46 -19.45
C ARG A 82 -7.85 15.48 -20.86
N LEU A 83 -6.98 15.45 -21.84
CA LEU A 83 -7.31 15.14 -23.22
C LEU A 83 -7.07 13.66 -23.45
N ARG A 84 -8.04 12.96 -24.06
CA ARG A 84 -7.93 11.53 -24.28
C ARG A 84 -8.38 11.13 -25.68
N ILE A 85 -7.53 10.36 -26.38
CA ILE A 85 -7.89 9.57 -27.57
C ILE A 85 -7.52 8.11 -27.27
N ALA A 86 -8.49 7.21 -27.22
CA ALA A 86 -8.30 5.81 -26.81
C ALA A 86 -7.54 5.71 -25.47
N GLY A 87 -6.39 5.05 -25.43
CA GLY A 87 -5.52 4.94 -24.24
C GLY A 87 -4.47 6.04 -24.08
N GLN A 88 -4.41 7.03 -25.00
CA GLN A 88 -3.44 8.12 -24.93
C GLN A 88 -4.03 9.31 -24.18
N ILE A 89 -3.27 9.85 -23.20
CA ILE A 89 -3.74 10.88 -22.27
C ILE A 89 -2.72 12.02 -22.20
N ILE A 90 -3.19 13.26 -22.22
CA ILE A 90 -2.44 14.46 -21.82
C ILE A 90 -3.16 15.06 -20.62
N ASN A 91 -2.46 15.20 -19.49
CA ASN A 91 -2.98 15.82 -18.28
C ASN A 91 -2.86 17.33 -18.36
N ILE A 92 -3.86 18.04 -17.82
CA ILE A 92 -3.97 19.51 -17.85
C ILE A 92 -4.38 20.01 -16.48
N GLY A 93 -3.69 21.01 -15.96
CA GLY A 93 -4.08 21.77 -14.77
C GLY A 93 -4.59 23.15 -15.16
N ILE A 94 -5.67 23.58 -14.53
CA ILE A 94 -6.26 24.92 -14.71
C ILE A 94 -6.46 25.53 -13.34
N ASP A 95 -5.92 26.73 -13.09
CA ASP A 95 -6.09 27.40 -11.79
C ASP A 95 -6.90 28.71 -11.87
N SER A 96 -7.19 29.21 -13.07
CA SER A 96 -7.97 30.44 -13.27
C SER A 96 -8.58 30.52 -14.68
N THR A 97 -8.24 31.54 -15.45
CA THR A 97 -8.73 31.85 -16.81
C THR A 97 -7.64 31.71 -17.87
N GLU A 98 -6.68 30.85 -17.61
CA GLU A 98 -5.54 30.66 -18.50
C GLU A 98 -5.94 30.06 -19.87
N THR A 99 -5.08 30.33 -20.84
CA THR A 99 -5.18 29.69 -22.18
C THR A 99 -4.00 28.73 -22.35
N VAL A 100 -4.30 27.45 -22.42
CA VAL A 100 -3.32 26.38 -22.65
C VAL A 100 -3.31 26.03 -24.13
N GLN A 101 -2.15 26.09 -24.76
CA GLN A 101 -1.95 25.69 -26.16
C GLN A 101 -1.12 24.40 -26.21
N LEU A 102 -1.57 23.45 -27.06
CA LEU A 102 -1.00 22.10 -27.14
C LEU A 102 -0.75 21.71 -28.60
N GLU A 103 0.43 21.13 -28.82
CA GLU A 103 0.75 20.40 -30.06
C GLU A 103 1.10 18.96 -29.72
N ALA A 104 0.44 17.99 -30.35
CA ALA A 104 0.71 16.57 -30.18
C ALA A 104 0.55 15.81 -31.50
N SER A 105 0.94 14.54 -31.53
CA SER A 105 0.74 13.66 -32.64
C SER A 105 0.32 12.26 -32.17
N TYR A 106 -0.78 11.75 -32.74
CA TYR A 106 -1.26 10.41 -32.48
C TYR A 106 -0.45 9.38 -33.30
N PRO A 107 -0.12 8.17 -32.76
CA PRO A 107 -0.57 7.60 -31.48
C PRO A 107 0.31 7.93 -30.27
N MET A 108 1.30 8.78 -30.39
CA MET A 108 2.27 9.07 -29.32
C MET A 108 1.97 10.37 -28.56
N MET A 109 0.71 10.80 -28.53
CA MET A 109 0.35 12.09 -27.93
C MET A 109 0.67 12.20 -26.44
N ALA A 110 0.68 11.08 -25.69
CA ALA A 110 0.99 11.08 -24.28
C ALA A 110 2.49 11.34 -23.97
N THR A 111 3.37 11.05 -24.91
CA THR A 111 4.83 11.13 -24.73
C THR A 111 5.48 12.21 -25.58
N ASN A 112 4.87 12.56 -26.70
CA ASN A 112 5.41 13.53 -27.65
C ASN A 112 4.41 14.68 -27.87
N TYR A 113 4.37 15.60 -26.93
CA TYR A 113 3.55 16.81 -27.02
C TYR A 113 4.31 18.02 -26.49
N LYS A 114 3.90 19.19 -26.94
CA LYS A 114 4.38 20.48 -26.46
C LYS A 114 3.24 21.21 -25.78
N VAL A 115 3.58 22.01 -24.79
CA VAL A 115 2.68 22.93 -24.10
C VAL A 115 3.26 24.31 -24.24
N GLU A 116 2.41 25.28 -24.53
CA GLU A 116 2.77 26.70 -24.61
C GLU A 116 1.83 27.52 -23.75
N ASN A 117 2.29 28.68 -23.31
CA ASN A 117 1.55 29.69 -22.55
C ASN A 117 1.03 29.24 -21.17
N SER A 118 1.58 28.16 -20.57
CA SER A 118 1.23 27.74 -19.22
C SER A 118 2.40 27.07 -18.50
N TYR A 119 2.99 27.78 -17.56
CA TYR A 119 4.05 27.24 -16.69
C TYR A 119 3.55 26.02 -15.89
N GLU A 120 2.31 26.10 -15.39
CA GLU A 120 1.67 24.99 -14.67
C GLU A 120 1.66 23.71 -15.50
N ASN A 121 1.21 23.82 -16.75
CA ASN A 121 1.09 22.67 -17.64
C ASN A 121 2.43 22.18 -18.19
N GLU A 122 3.44 23.05 -18.29
CA GLU A 122 4.82 22.62 -18.55
C GLU A 122 5.31 21.70 -17.44
N LYS A 123 5.07 22.06 -16.16
CA LYS A 123 5.45 21.25 -15.00
C LYS A 123 4.66 19.94 -14.90
N ILE A 124 3.36 19.96 -15.19
CA ILE A 124 2.55 18.74 -15.28
C ILE A 124 3.07 17.82 -16.37
N ARG A 125 3.45 18.38 -17.52
CA ARG A 125 4.07 17.61 -18.61
C ARG A 125 5.39 16.96 -18.18
N GLU A 126 6.29 17.73 -17.57
CA GLU A 126 7.56 17.21 -17.04
C GLU A 126 7.31 16.03 -16.10
N LEU A 127 6.39 16.17 -15.13
CA LEU A 127 6.03 15.11 -14.17
C LEU A 127 5.40 13.89 -14.86
N ALA A 128 4.51 14.08 -15.83
CA ALA A 128 3.89 13.00 -16.57
C ALA A 128 4.94 12.19 -17.36
N LEU A 129 5.88 12.86 -18.04
CA LEU A 129 6.96 12.20 -18.78
C LEU A 129 7.93 11.48 -17.84
N LYS A 130 8.25 12.04 -16.66
CA LYS A 130 9.06 11.38 -15.64
C LYS A 130 8.39 10.10 -15.13
N GLN A 131 7.08 10.15 -14.87
CA GLN A 131 6.30 8.97 -14.44
C GLN A 131 6.28 7.88 -15.52
N ILE A 132 6.08 8.25 -16.80
CA ILE A 132 6.12 7.29 -17.93
C ILE A 132 7.51 6.64 -18.03
N ALA A 133 8.58 7.42 -17.86
CA ALA A 133 9.94 6.90 -17.85
C ALA A 133 10.19 5.93 -16.66
N LEU A 134 9.71 6.27 -15.47
CA LEU A 134 9.77 5.40 -14.30
C LEU A 134 9.02 4.09 -14.57
N GLN A 135 7.80 4.15 -15.13
CA GLN A 135 7.01 2.97 -15.49
C GLN A 135 7.76 2.06 -16.46
N ALA A 136 8.40 2.65 -17.49
CA ALA A 136 9.19 1.88 -18.45
C ALA A 136 10.38 1.16 -17.81
N GLN A 137 11.09 1.83 -16.87
CA GLN A 137 12.19 1.23 -16.11
C GLN A 137 11.70 0.11 -15.18
N CYS A 138 10.58 0.29 -14.49
CA CYS A 138 9.97 -0.77 -13.66
C CYS A 138 9.59 -1.98 -14.52
N ASN A 139 8.96 -1.77 -15.68
CA ASN A 139 8.61 -2.86 -16.59
C ASN A 139 9.85 -3.62 -17.10
N GLN A 140 10.93 -2.92 -17.38
CA GLN A 140 12.20 -3.53 -17.79
C GLN A 140 12.78 -4.41 -16.69
N LEU A 141 12.74 -3.97 -15.42
CA LEU A 141 13.21 -4.77 -14.30
C LEU A 141 12.35 -6.01 -14.07
N VAL A 142 11.02 -5.88 -14.15
CA VAL A 142 10.10 -7.03 -14.03
C VAL A 142 10.35 -8.08 -15.11
N MET A 143 10.74 -7.66 -16.33
CA MET A 143 11.06 -8.56 -17.43
C MET A 143 12.48 -9.16 -17.34
N SER A 144 13.39 -8.53 -16.58
CA SER A 144 14.73 -9.03 -16.38
C SER A 144 14.71 -10.03 -15.22
N ASP A 145 14.98 -11.29 -15.48
CA ASP A 145 15.03 -12.38 -14.49
C ASP A 145 16.26 -12.27 -13.55
N THR A 146 16.53 -11.08 -13.03
CA THR A 146 17.65 -10.78 -12.12
C THR A 146 17.18 -10.83 -10.68
N GLY A 147 17.81 -11.64 -9.86
CA GLY A 147 17.40 -12.15 -8.56
C GLY A 147 17.08 -11.15 -7.41
N ASN A 148 16.90 -9.84 -7.65
CA ASN A 148 16.43 -8.88 -6.63
C ASN A 148 15.65 -7.70 -7.26
N VAL A 149 14.60 -8.02 -8.00
CA VAL A 149 13.79 -7.06 -8.74
C VAL A 149 13.11 -6.06 -7.80
N ASP A 150 12.59 -6.51 -6.67
CA ASP A 150 11.86 -5.65 -5.72
C ASP A 150 12.74 -4.53 -5.14
N ALA A 151 13.95 -4.85 -4.70
CA ALA A 151 14.87 -3.84 -4.19
C ALA A 151 15.32 -2.83 -5.28
N ALA A 152 15.46 -3.29 -6.52
CA ALA A 152 15.77 -2.40 -7.64
C ALA A 152 14.61 -1.45 -7.95
N ILE A 153 13.37 -1.93 -7.94
CA ILE A 153 12.16 -1.11 -8.11
C ILE A 153 12.04 -0.10 -6.96
N ASP A 154 12.24 -0.54 -5.71
CA ASP A 154 12.21 0.36 -4.55
C ASP A 154 13.25 1.49 -4.67
N LEU A 155 14.44 1.20 -5.15
CA LEU A 155 15.47 2.21 -5.38
C LEU A 155 15.07 3.21 -6.47
N LEU A 156 14.45 2.75 -7.56
CA LEU A 156 13.94 3.63 -8.62
C LEU A 156 12.84 4.56 -8.09
N ILE A 157 11.88 4.00 -7.33
CA ILE A 157 10.79 4.79 -6.74
C ILE A 157 11.35 5.81 -5.75
N ARG A 158 12.29 5.45 -4.87
CA ARG A 158 12.94 6.39 -3.94
C ARG A 158 13.64 7.51 -4.67
N THR A 159 14.43 7.19 -5.70
CA THR A 159 15.12 8.18 -6.51
C THR A 159 14.16 9.16 -7.18
N TYR A 160 13.05 8.63 -7.70
CA TYR A 160 11.98 9.45 -8.27
C TYR A 160 11.34 10.35 -7.22
N LYS A 161 10.98 9.82 -6.04
CA LYS A 161 10.42 10.58 -4.92
C LYS A 161 11.33 11.74 -4.51
N ASP A 162 12.62 11.48 -4.33
CA ASP A 162 13.60 12.49 -3.91
C ASP A 162 13.69 13.63 -4.92
N ASP A 163 13.68 13.34 -6.21
CA ASP A 163 13.69 14.33 -7.27
C ASP A 163 12.40 15.16 -7.26
N VAL A 164 11.25 14.50 -7.22
CA VAL A 164 9.94 15.16 -7.29
C VAL A 164 9.65 15.99 -6.04
N MET A 165 9.97 15.48 -4.85
CA MET A 165 9.85 16.24 -3.60
C MET A 165 10.65 17.53 -3.65
N ARG A 166 11.93 17.43 -4.03
CA ARG A 166 12.87 18.56 -4.00
C ARG A 166 12.57 19.59 -5.06
N ASN A 167 12.29 19.16 -6.29
CA ASN A 167 12.25 20.04 -7.45
C ASN A 167 10.84 20.52 -7.81
N TYR A 168 9.78 19.87 -7.30
CA TYR A 168 8.40 20.21 -7.61
C TYR A 168 7.58 20.46 -6.34
N ILE A 169 7.49 19.52 -5.40
CA ILE A 169 6.53 19.63 -4.30
C ILE A 169 6.94 20.69 -3.27
N PHE A 170 8.14 20.58 -2.69
CA PHE A 170 8.57 21.52 -1.66
C PHE A 170 8.97 22.89 -2.18
N LYS A 171 9.21 23.01 -3.47
CA LYS A 171 9.56 24.28 -4.09
C LYS A 171 8.36 25.23 -4.15
N GLU A 172 7.21 24.72 -4.56
CA GLU A 172 5.97 25.49 -4.72
C GLU A 172 4.75 24.62 -4.33
N PRO A 173 4.57 24.33 -3.03
CA PRO A 173 3.54 23.39 -2.57
C PRO A 173 2.10 23.84 -2.81
N MET A 174 1.88 25.15 -3.08
CA MET A 174 0.58 25.71 -3.41
C MET A 174 0.14 25.42 -4.85
N ARG A 175 1.05 25.01 -5.72
CA ARG A 175 0.75 24.81 -7.14
C ARG A 175 -0.05 23.54 -7.40
N GLY A 176 -0.87 23.54 -8.46
CA GLY A 176 -1.61 22.37 -8.92
C GLY A 176 -0.66 21.23 -9.32
N TYR A 177 0.49 21.51 -9.97
CA TYR A 177 1.44 20.45 -10.31
C TYR A 177 2.04 19.76 -9.07
N ALA A 178 2.16 20.44 -7.90
CA ALA A 178 2.56 19.78 -6.66
C ALA A 178 1.48 18.82 -6.17
N TYR A 179 0.20 19.20 -6.24
CA TYR A 179 -0.91 18.31 -6.01
C TYR A 179 -0.90 17.12 -6.97
N PHE A 180 -0.75 17.37 -8.28
CA PHE A 180 -0.69 16.33 -9.30
C PHE A 180 0.41 15.30 -9.01
N ALA A 181 1.57 15.75 -8.54
CA ALA A 181 2.69 14.88 -8.20
C ALA A 181 2.38 13.90 -7.08
N LEU A 182 1.55 14.28 -6.08
CA LEU A 182 1.18 13.42 -4.95
C LEU A 182 0.41 12.18 -5.37
N PHE A 183 -0.39 12.26 -6.44
CA PHE A 183 -1.32 11.21 -6.86
C PHE A 183 -0.83 10.37 -8.04
N GLN A 184 0.46 10.46 -8.36
CA GLN A 184 1.06 9.60 -9.38
C GLN A 184 1.24 8.17 -8.87
N TYR A 185 1.18 7.21 -9.78
CA TYR A 185 1.32 5.79 -9.48
C TYR A 185 2.13 5.08 -10.57
N VAL A 186 2.64 3.90 -10.25
CA VAL A 186 3.20 2.93 -11.19
C VAL A 186 2.41 1.63 -11.13
N VAL A 187 2.38 0.89 -12.23
CA VAL A 187 1.72 -0.42 -12.29
C VAL A 187 2.80 -1.50 -12.33
N ILE A 188 2.81 -2.37 -11.32
CA ILE A 188 3.77 -3.47 -11.20
C ILE A 188 2.99 -4.78 -11.12
N ASN A 189 3.24 -5.69 -12.04
CA ASN A 189 2.51 -6.97 -12.15
C ASN A 189 0.98 -6.78 -12.20
N GLY A 190 0.53 -5.73 -12.90
CA GLY A 190 -0.90 -5.39 -13.03
C GLY A 190 -1.52 -4.66 -11.85
N ASN A 191 -0.78 -4.45 -10.74
CA ASN A 191 -1.26 -3.74 -9.56
C ASN A 191 -0.80 -2.28 -9.57
N PRO A 192 -1.71 -1.31 -9.43
CA PRO A 192 -1.35 0.09 -9.28
C PRO A 192 -0.78 0.34 -7.86
N ILE A 193 0.41 0.93 -7.81
CA ILE A 193 1.10 1.29 -6.57
C ILE A 193 1.30 2.80 -6.56
N MET A 194 0.77 3.48 -5.55
CA MET A 194 1.00 4.91 -5.35
C MET A 194 2.49 5.18 -5.10
N ILE A 195 3.06 6.13 -5.83
CA ILE A 195 4.46 6.54 -5.64
C ILE A 195 4.64 7.18 -4.26
N PHE A 196 3.75 8.11 -3.90
CA PHE A 196 3.66 8.69 -2.55
C PHE A 196 2.48 8.06 -1.81
N ASN A 197 2.74 7.27 -0.78
CA ASN A 197 1.70 6.61 0.00
C ASN A 197 1.71 7.09 1.46
N PRO A 198 0.90 8.08 1.84
CA PRO A 198 0.91 8.68 3.17
C PRO A 198 0.46 7.74 4.29
N ARG A 199 -0.16 6.60 3.94
CA ARG A 199 -0.59 5.60 4.92
C ARG A 199 0.48 4.56 5.25
N MET A 200 1.46 4.39 4.35
CA MET A 200 2.51 3.37 4.49
C MET A 200 3.88 3.97 4.85
N ASP A 201 4.08 5.27 4.56
CA ASP A 201 5.37 5.94 4.76
C ASP A 201 5.15 7.30 5.45
N ALA A 202 5.74 7.45 6.63
CA ALA A 202 5.70 8.68 7.42
C ALA A 202 6.31 9.89 6.68
N THR A 203 7.31 9.67 5.82
CA THR A 203 7.89 10.73 4.99
C THR A 203 6.90 11.19 3.95
N ASP A 204 6.22 10.26 3.28
CA ASP A 204 5.16 10.59 2.32
C ASP A 204 4.02 11.35 2.99
N ASN A 205 3.65 10.98 4.22
CA ASN A 205 2.62 11.71 4.97
C ASN A 205 3.02 13.17 5.24
N LYS A 206 4.29 13.43 5.54
CA LYS A 206 4.82 14.81 5.69
C LYS A 206 4.76 15.58 4.37
N VAL A 207 4.99 14.91 3.24
CA VAL A 207 4.89 15.52 1.90
C VAL A 207 3.44 15.93 1.60
N PHE A 208 2.47 15.04 1.86
CA PHE A 208 1.04 15.38 1.78
C PHE A 208 0.66 16.51 2.72
N GLY A 209 1.17 16.50 3.96
CA GLY A 209 0.94 17.54 4.95
C GLY A 209 1.46 18.93 4.52
N ALA A 210 2.61 18.99 3.85
CA ALA A 210 3.16 20.23 3.33
C ALA A 210 2.26 20.86 2.25
N VAL A 211 1.75 20.05 1.31
CA VAL A 211 0.81 20.52 0.29
C VAL A 211 -0.53 20.88 0.93
N ALA A 212 -1.07 20.05 1.83
CA ALA A 212 -2.33 20.31 2.52
C ALA A 212 -2.29 21.65 3.27
N THR A 213 -1.24 21.92 4.06
CA THR A 213 -1.07 23.19 4.79
C THR A 213 -0.97 24.39 3.85
N SER A 214 -0.27 24.22 2.72
CA SER A 214 -0.17 25.28 1.72
C SER A 214 -1.52 25.57 1.06
N TRP A 215 -2.25 24.51 0.68
CA TRP A 215 -3.57 24.63 0.05
C TRP A 215 -4.62 25.23 0.98
N ASP A 216 -4.53 25.00 2.29
CA ASP A 216 -5.38 25.67 3.27
C ASP A 216 -5.22 27.18 3.24
N THR A 217 -4.00 27.64 3.00
CA THR A 217 -3.70 29.07 2.96
C THR A 217 -4.19 29.71 1.66
N PHE A 218 -3.99 29.03 0.53
CA PHE A 218 -4.26 29.59 -0.80
C PHE A 218 -5.67 29.26 -1.34
N TYR A 219 -6.20 28.09 -0.98
CA TYR A 219 -7.48 27.57 -1.45
C TYR A 219 -8.32 26.99 -0.29
N PRO A 220 -8.66 27.82 0.73
CA PRO A 220 -9.36 27.35 1.92
C PRO A 220 -10.75 26.82 1.56
N ASN A 221 -11.18 25.76 2.25
CA ASN A 221 -12.51 25.16 2.14
C ASN A 221 -12.86 24.53 0.77
N THR A 222 -11.89 24.37 -0.13
CA THR A 222 -12.13 23.65 -1.37
C THR A 222 -12.21 22.14 -1.11
N GLU A 223 -12.92 21.44 -1.98
CA GLU A 223 -13.09 19.98 -1.87
C GLU A 223 -11.75 19.24 -1.88
N ARG A 224 -10.82 19.66 -2.73
CA ARG A 224 -9.46 19.08 -2.82
C ARG A 224 -8.62 19.37 -1.58
N THR A 225 -8.72 20.56 -1.00
CA THR A 225 -8.05 20.90 0.25
C THR A 225 -8.58 20.03 1.40
N GLN A 226 -9.88 19.86 1.52
CA GLN A 226 -10.48 18.98 2.52
C GLN A 226 -10.05 17.52 2.32
N ASN A 227 -9.95 17.06 1.06
CA ASN A 227 -9.46 15.72 0.75
C ASN A 227 -8.00 15.53 1.18
N LEU A 228 -7.10 16.49 0.91
CA LEU A 228 -5.71 16.45 1.37
C LEU A 228 -5.61 16.37 2.89
N HIS A 229 -6.42 17.15 3.62
CA HIS A 229 -6.50 17.06 5.07
C HIS A 229 -6.90 15.66 5.55
N ASN A 230 -7.96 15.12 4.99
CA ASN A 230 -8.45 13.79 5.35
C ASN A 230 -7.41 12.70 5.09
N ILE A 231 -6.68 12.79 3.98
CA ILE A 231 -5.60 11.86 3.65
C ILE A 231 -4.47 11.98 4.67
N THR A 232 -4.03 13.20 4.98
CA THR A 232 -2.96 13.46 5.94
C THR A 232 -3.32 12.96 7.35
N LEU A 233 -4.55 13.26 7.83
CA LEU A 233 -5.01 12.80 9.13
C LEU A 233 -5.10 11.28 9.23
N LYS A 234 -5.55 10.61 8.17
CA LYS A 234 -5.56 9.14 8.09
C LYS A 234 -4.13 8.58 8.15
N GLY A 235 -3.20 9.16 7.40
CA GLY A 235 -1.79 8.79 7.44
C GLY A 235 -1.18 8.92 8.83
N MET A 236 -1.43 10.04 9.53
CA MET A 236 -0.98 10.24 10.92
C MET A 236 -1.57 9.20 11.89
N LYS A 237 -2.83 8.80 11.69
CA LYS A 237 -3.46 7.75 12.50
C LYS A 237 -2.82 6.41 12.25
N ASP A 238 -2.60 6.05 10.98
CA ASP A 238 -1.97 4.78 10.60
C ASP A 238 -0.51 4.72 11.12
N GLU A 239 0.26 5.81 11.04
CA GLU A 239 1.60 5.92 11.62
C GLU A 239 1.61 5.65 13.13
N ARG A 240 0.65 6.24 13.88
CA ARG A 240 0.52 5.97 15.32
C ARG A 240 0.20 4.51 15.64
N ILE A 241 -0.64 3.87 14.83
CA ILE A 241 -0.96 2.44 14.98
C ILE A 241 0.31 1.61 14.76
N VAL A 242 1.05 1.87 13.70
CA VAL A 242 2.31 1.16 13.39
C VAL A 242 3.35 1.38 14.50
N GLU A 243 3.49 2.61 14.99
CA GLU A 243 4.44 2.92 16.07
C GLU A 243 4.04 2.24 17.39
N ASN A 244 2.74 2.25 17.74
CA ASN A 244 2.24 1.55 18.93
C ASN A 244 2.46 0.04 18.79
N ASN A 245 2.19 -0.54 17.64
CA ASN A 245 2.43 -1.96 17.42
C ASN A 245 3.93 -2.30 17.53
N LYS A 246 4.83 -1.47 16.96
CA LYS A 246 6.28 -1.64 17.13
C LYS A 246 6.70 -1.57 18.59
N ARG A 247 6.16 -0.63 19.38
CA ARG A 247 6.45 -0.52 20.82
C ARG A 247 5.94 -1.73 21.59
N THR A 248 4.74 -2.22 21.27
CA THR A 248 4.19 -3.43 21.88
C THR A 248 5.05 -4.64 21.55
N MET A 249 5.40 -4.83 20.26
CA MET A 249 6.27 -5.92 19.82
C MET A 249 7.68 -5.83 20.46
N ALA A 250 8.25 -4.63 20.59
CA ALA A 250 9.54 -4.45 21.27
C ALA A 250 9.46 -4.79 22.75
N ALA A 251 8.37 -4.41 23.44
CA ALA A 251 8.13 -4.77 24.84
C ALA A 251 7.93 -6.28 25.01
N GLU A 252 7.21 -6.93 24.08
CA GLU A 252 7.03 -8.38 24.06
C GLU A 252 8.35 -9.10 23.74
N THR A 253 9.15 -8.58 22.79
CA THR A 253 10.48 -9.13 22.49
C THR A 253 11.43 -9.02 23.68
N ALA A 254 11.42 -7.90 24.42
CA ALA A 254 12.18 -7.75 25.65
C ALA A 254 11.73 -8.76 26.72
N LYS A 255 10.42 -9.00 26.83
CA LYS A 255 9.83 -10.00 27.73
C LYS A 255 10.19 -11.44 27.31
N VAL A 256 10.30 -11.70 25.99
CA VAL A 256 10.79 -12.99 25.45
C VAL A 256 12.25 -13.22 25.80
N GLN A 257 13.11 -12.20 25.73
CA GLN A 257 14.51 -12.33 26.15
C GLN A 257 14.65 -12.67 27.64
N GLU A 258 13.69 -12.21 28.46
CA GLU A 258 13.69 -12.52 29.91
C GLU A 258 13.05 -13.88 30.22
N LEU A 259 11.99 -14.28 29.50
CA LEU A 259 11.22 -15.52 29.73
C LEU A 259 11.52 -16.65 28.74
N GLY A 260 12.18 -16.35 27.61
CA GLY A 260 12.58 -17.32 26.59
C GLY A 260 11.51 -17.66 25.56
N VAL A 261 10.21 -17.47 25.85
CA VAL A 261 9.08 -17.59 24.93
C VAL A 261 8.11 -16.46 25.16
N ILE A 262 7.28 -16.14 24.16
CA ILE A 262 6.16 -15.22 24.31
C ILE A 262 5.09 -15.90 25.16
N PRO A 263 4.66 -15.32 26.30
CA PRO A 263 3.69 -15.96 27.17
C PRO A 263 2.33 -16.14 26.48
N ILE A 264 1.78 -17.34 26.55
CA ILE A 264 0.40 -17.66 26.16
C ILE A 264 -0.28 -18.20 27.41
N THR A 265 -1.45 -17.65 27.75
CA THR A 265 -2.31 -18.15 28.82
C THR A 265 -3.74 -18.13 28.32
N LEU A 266 -4.31 -19.31 28.08
CA LEU A 266 -5.62 -19.49 27.47
C LEU A 266 -6.40 -20.60 28.20
N PRO A 267 -7.75 -20.60 28.13
CA PRO A 267 -8.57 -21.64 28.73
C PRO A 267 -8.44 -22.96 27.96
N ASP A 268 -8.34 -24.05 28.69
CA ASP A 268 -8.43 -25.40 28.15
C ASP A 268 -9.88 -25.83 27.90
N ASN A 269 -10.09 -27.08 27.48
CA ASN A 269 -11.42 -27.65 27.23
C ASN A 269 -12.28 -27.82 28.50
N HIS A 270 -11.71 -27.70 29.68
CA HIS A 270 -12.42 -27.67 30.98
C HIS A 270 -12.59 -26.23 31.53
N GLY A 271 -12.12 -25.21 30.81
CA GLY A 271 -12.15 -23.80 31.21
C GLY A 271 -11.05 -23.39 32.17
N GLN A 272 -10.06 -24.24 32.41
CA GLN A 272 -8.91 -23.92 33.28
C GLN A 272 -7.84 -23.16 32.47
N GLN A 273 -7.27 -22.11 33.08
CA GLN A 273 -6.21 -21.34 32.45
C GLN A 273 -4.91 -22.15 32.39
N GLN A 274 -4.42 -22.40 31.22
CA GLN A 274 -3.15 -23.08 30.96
C GLN A 274 -2.12 -22.08 30.46
N SER A 275 -0.94 -22.07 31.08
CA SER A 275 0.14 -21.17 30.70
C SER A 275 1.28 -21.91 30.03
N LEU A 276 1.69 -21.48 28.84
CA LEU A 276 2.84 -22.05 28.12
C LEU A 276 4.14 -21.95 28.96
N THR A 277 4.35 -20.83 29.65
CA THR A 277 5.57 -20.61 30.46
C THR A 277 5.64 -21.53 31.68
N ALA A 278 4.53 -22.07 32.15
CA ALA A 278 4.50 -23.04 33.26
C ALA A 278 5.09 -24.42 32.86
N LEU A 279 5.32 -24.67 31.59
CA LEU A 279 5.90 -25.92 31.08
C LEU A 279 7.43 -25.92 31.08
N LYS A 280 8.07 -24.93 31.71
CA LYS A 280 9.53 -24.91 31.90
C LYS A 280 10.01 -26.23 32.48
N GLY A 281 11.08 -26.80 31.96
CA GLY A 281 11.60 -28.12 32.29
C GLY A 281 11.21 -29.22 31.34
N LYS A 282 10.21 -28.98 30.49
CA LYS A 282 9.81 -29.89 29.41
C LYS A 282 10.29 -29.39 28.04
N VAL A 283 10.45 -30.31 27.10
CA VAL A 283 10.54 -29.96 25.66
C VAL A 283 9.10 -29.82 25.17
N VAL A 284 8.74 -28.64 24.63
CA VAL A 284 7.36 -28.35 24.29
C VAL A 284 7.23 -28.14 22.79
N MET A 285 6.26 -28.81 22.19
CA MET A 285 5.75 -28.47 20.87
C MET A 285 4.57 -27.51 21.03
N LEU A 286 4.77 -26.24 20.68
CA LEU A 286 3.70 -25.25 20.59
C LEU A 286 3.08 -25.38 19.20
N ASP A 287 1.83 -25.78 19.12
CA ASP A 287 1.11 -26.08 17.88
C ASP A 287 -0.11 -25.19 17.69
N PHE A 288 -0.14 -24.40 16.60
CA PHE A 288 -1.25 -23.56 16.19
C PHE A 288 -2.13 -24.33 15.24
N HIS A 289 -3.40 -24.57 15.62
CA HIS A 289 -4.24 -25.56 14.98
C HIS A 289 -5.69 -25.09 14.72
N VAL A 290 -6.33 -25.68 13.71
CA VAL A 290 -7.78 -25.60 13.45
C VAL A 290 -8.30 -27.02 13.27
N PHE A 291 -9.10 -27.51 14.21
CA PHE A 291 -9.67 -28.85 14.18
C PHE A 291 -10.66 -29.06 13.03
N GLY A 292 -11.31 -27.98 12.57
CA GLY A 292 -12.21 -28.00 11.42
C GLY A 292 -11.52 -28.14 10.05
N SER A 293 -10.18 -28.16 9.97
CA SER A 293 -9.45 -28.33 8.72
C SER A 293 -9.48 -29.80 8.25
N LYS A 294 -9.39 -30.02 6.92
CA LYS A 294 -9.43 -31.38 6.32
C LYS A 294 -8.25 -32.22 6.76
N GLU A 295 -7.11 -31.64 6.99
CA GLU A 295 -5.85 -32.26 7.36
C GLU A 295 -5.74 -32.55 8.86
N SER A 296 -6.64 -31.98 9.67
CA SER A 296 -6.60 -32.05 11.14
C SER A 296 -6.53 -33.50 11.66
N ALA A 297 -7.41 -34.38 11.20
CA ALA A 297 -7.47 -35.76 11.67
C ALA A 297 -6.15 -36.52 11.47
N GLN A 298 -5.51 -36.36 10.30
CA GLN A 298 -4.22 -37.01 10.02
C GLN A 298 -3.11 -36.43 10.91
N ARG A 299 -3.12 -35.10 11.10
CA ARG A 299 -2.14 -34.41 11.98
C ARG A 299 -2.27 -34.88 13.42
N ILE A 300 -3.47 -34.98 13.97
CA ILE A 300 -3.72 -35.45 15.34
C ILE A 300 -3.21 -36.89 15.53
N MET A 301 -3.34 -37.76 14.53
CA MET A 301 -2.78 -39.12 14.60
C MET A 301 -1.25 -39.12 14.72
N VAL A 302 -0.56 -38.24 13.96
CA VAL A 302 0.91 -38.08 14.04
C VAL A 302 1.31 -37.52 15.41
N LEU A 303 0.62 -36.50 15.88
CA LEU A 303 0.90 -35.89 17.19
C LEU A 303 0.70 -36.88 18.33
N ARG A 304 -0.31 -37.75 18.25
CA ARG A 304 -0.56 -38.82 19.24
C ARG A 304 0.60 -39.82 19.31
N GLN A 305 1.12 -40.24 18.16
CA GLN A 305 2.28 -41.14 18.11
C GLN A 305 3.53 -40.51 18.74
N LEU A 306 3.78 -39.25 18.46
CA LEU A 306 4.91 -38.50 19.06
C LEU A 306 4.73 -38.31 20.56
N TYR A 307 3.53 -37.98 21.00
CA TYR A 307 3.21 -37.81 22.40
C TYR A 307 3.37 -39.12 23.18
N ASP A 308 2.80 -40.20 22.71
CA ASP A 308 2.91 -41.53 23.33
C ASP A 308 4.38 -42.00 23.43
N LYS A 309 5.20 -41.66 22.39
CA LYS A 309 6.62 -42.02 22.36
C LYS A 309 7.47 -41.21 23.34
N TYR A 310 7.19 -39.94 23.52
CA TYR A 310 8.12 -39.01 24.15
C TYR A 310 7.61 -38.35 25.44
N HIS A 311 6.32 -38.39 25.76
CA HIS A 311 5.77 -37.72 26.93
C HIS A 311 6.45 -38.16 28.24
N ALA A 312 6.67 -39.45 28.43
CA ALA A 312 7.35 -39.99 29.62
C ALA A 312 8.80 -39.51 29.76
N GLN A 313 9.41 -38.97 28.69
CA GLN A 313 10.77 -38.42 28.65
C GLN A 313 10.79 -36.91 28.89
N GLY A 314 9.62 -36.30 29.12
CA GLY A 314 9.47 -34.87 29.36
C GLY A 314 9.13 -34.04 28.12
N PHE A 315 8.52 -34.66 27.11
CA PHE A 315 7.90 -33.95 25.99
C PHE A 315 6.48 -33.55 26.32
N GLU A 316 6.03 -32.38 25.85
CA GLU A 316 4.66 -31.91 26.01
C GLU A 316 4.18 -31.25 24.71
N ILE A 317 2.88 -31.30 24.45
CA ILE A 317 2.24 -30.55 23.36
C ILE A 317 1.33 -29.49 24.00
N TYR A 318 1.53 -28.25 23.60
CA TYR A 318 0.66 -27.12 23.92
C TYR A 318 0.00 -26.68 22.61
N GLN A 319 -1.24 -27.13 22.41
CA GLN A 319 -1.98 -26.93 21.15
C GLN A 319 -3.00 -25.81 21.31
N VAL A 320 -2.86 -24.76 20.52
CA VAL A 320 -3.76 -23.60 20.50
C VAL A 320 -4.75 -23.75 19.35
N SER A 321 -6.04 -23.85 19.68
CA SER A 321 -7.13 -23.92 18.71
C SER A 321 -7.64 -22.54 18.34
N TYR A 322 -7.80 -22.31 17.04
CA TYR A 322 -8.41 -21.12 16.44
C TYR A 322 -9.77 -21.43 15.80
N ASP A 323 -10.41 -22.52 16.20
CA ASP A 323 -11.77 -22.82 15.79
C ASP A 323 -12.75 -21.79 16.35
N THR A 324 -13.70 -21.32 15.53
CA THR A 324 -14.65 -20.25 15.91
C THR A 324 -15.73 -20.72 16.89
N ASN A 325 -15.87 -22.03 17.09
CA ASN A 325 -16.90 -22.63 17.92
C ASN A 325 -16.29 -23.37 19.14
N GLU A 326 -16.50 -22.81 20.33
CA GLU A 326 -16.01 -23.38 21.59
C GLU A 326 -16.51 -24.80 21.85
N HIS A 327 -17.77 -25.08 21.59
CA HIS A 327 -18.34 -26.43 21.78
C HIS A 327 -17.69 -27.46 20.85
N PHE A 328 -17.43 -27.08 19.61
CA PHE A 328 -16.72 -27.92 18.66
C PHE A 328 -15.28 -28.18 19.16
N PHE A 329 -14.55 -27.17 19.59
CA PHE A 329 -13.22 -27.31 20.21
C PHE A 329 -13.26 -28.30 21.37
N LYS A 330 -14.16 -28.12 22.35
CA LYS A 330 -14.29 -29.03 23.50
C LYS A 330 -14.53 -30.48 23.09
N THR A 331 -15.41 -30.71 22.10
CA THR A 331 -15.71 -32.04 21.59
C THR A 331 -14.50 -32.71 20.91
N GLN A 332 -13.75 -31.92 20.11
CA GLN A 332 -12.58 -32.45 19.41
C GLN A 332 -11.41 -32.77 20.34
N THR A 333 -11.28 -32.05 21.45
CA THR A 333 -10.14 -32.16 22.36
C THR A 333 -10.38 -33.04 23.58
N GLU A 334 -11.61 -33.49 23.84
CA GLU A 334 -12.00 -34.26 25.02
C GLU A 334 -11.13 -35.51 25.23
N SER A 335 -10.74 -36.19 24.14
CA SER A 335 -9.95 -37.42 24.18
C SER A 335 -8.45 -37.22 23.93
N LEU A 336 -7.98 -36.00 23.80
CA LEU A 336 -6.56 -35.73 23.55
C LEU A 336 -5.78 -35.73 24.86
N PRO A 337 -4.60 -36.40 24.91
CA PRO A 337 -3.85 -36.56 26.16
C PRO A 337 -2.95 -35.40 26.52
N TRP A 338 -2.85 -34.38 25.65
CA TRP A 338 -2.00 -33.19 25.83
C TRP A 338 -2.83 -31.95 26.10
N ILE A 339 -2.13 -30.83 26.36
CA ILE A 339 -2.75 -29.54 26.65
C ILE A 339 -3.31 -28.93 25.37
N CYS A 340 -4.64 -28.80 25.32
CA CYS A 340 -5.37 -28.10 24.26
C CYS A 340 -6.03 -26.87 24.85
N VAL A 341 -5.74 -25.70 24.29
CA VAL A 341 -6.33 -24.42 24.69
C VAL A 341 -7.08 -23.77 23.54
N TRP A 342 -8.04 -22.93 23.86
CA TRP A 342 -8.87 -22.26 22.87
C TRP A 342 -8.65 -20.75 22.90
N ASP A 343 -8.41 -20.18 21.73
CA ASP A 343 -8.31 -18.74 21.55
C ASP A 343 -9.62 -18.21 20.94
N PRO A 344 -10.44 -17.47 21.74
CA PRO A 344 -11.73 -16.96 21.28
C PRO A 344 -11.64 -15.87 20.23
N GLU A 345 -10.47 -15.23 20.07
CA GLU A 345 -10.26 -14.16 19.08
C GLU A 345 -10.09 -14.71 17.66
N GLY A 346 -9.88 -16.03 17.51
CA GLY A 346 -9.77 -16.67 16.20
C GLY A 346 -8.70 -16.06 15.34
N GLY A 347 -9.05 -15.68 14.10
CA GLY A 347 -8.10 -15.07 13.14
C GLY A 347 -7.58 -13.67 13.53
N ASP A 348 -8.22 -12.98 14.47
CA ASP A 348 -7.83 -11.64 14.94
C ASP A 348 -6.92 -11.69 16.18
N SER A 349 -6.53 -12.89 16.61
CA SER A 349 -5.76 -13.11 17.82
C SER A 349 -4.40 -12.39 17.85
N GLN A 350 -4.14 -11.70 18.94
CA GLN A 350 -2.84 -11.12 19.22
C GLN A 350 -1.73 -12.18 19.30
N THR A 351 -2.05 -13.40 19.68
CA THR A 351 -1.09 -14.51 19.74
C THR A 351 -0.57 -14.87 18.34
N LEU A 352 -1.44 -14.87 17.30
CA LEU A 352 -1.01 -15.09 15.92
C LEU A 352 -0.03 -14.01 15.44
N VAL A 353 -0.31 -12.75 15.79
CA VAL A 353 0.56 -11.62 15.46
C VAL A 353 1.91 -11.74 16.16
N SER A 354 1.91 -12.01 17.45
CA SER A 354 3.13 -12.07 18.29
C SER A 354 4.08 -13.20 17.84
N TYR A 355 3.54 -14.34 17.44
CA TYR A 355 4.32 -15.48 16.90
C TYR A 355 4.55 -15.40 15.39
N ASN A 356 4.12 -14.33 14.72
CA ASN A 356 4.22 -14.14 13.26
C ASN A 356 3.64 -15.35 12.49
N ILE A 357 2.43 -15.78 12.84
CA ILE A 357 1.73 -16.88 12.21
C ILE A 357 1.01 -16.37 10.97
N GLN A 358 1.44 -16.83 9.79
CA GLN A 358 0.84 -16.45 8.51
C GLN A 358 -0.12 -17.52 7.96
N SER A 359 0.02 -18.75 8.44
CA SER A 359 -0.83 -19.88 8.05
C SER A 359 -0.93 -20.90 9.18
N ILE A 360 -2.07 -21.58 9.27
CA ILE A 360 -2.31 -22.68 10.20
C ILE A 360 -2.53 -23.95 9.36
N PRO A 361 -1.89 -25.08 9.74
CA PRO A 361 -1.11 -25.31 10.95
C PRO A 361 0.32 -24.76 10.87
N THR A 362 0.84 -24.30 12.00
CA THR A 362 2.24 -23.92 12.22
C THR A 362 2.65 -24.38 13.61
N TYR A 363 3.90 -24.80 13.80
CA TYR A 363 4.38 -25.22 15.11
C TYR A 363 5.82 -24.76 15.40
N PHE A 364 6.16 -24.76 16.68
CA PHE A 364 7.50 -24.43 17.18
C PHE A 364 7.96 -25.49 18.18
N ILE A 365 9.25 -25.70 18.26
CA ILE A 365 9.89 -26.48 19.33
C ILE A 365 10.52 -25.52 20.35
N ILE A 366 10.21 -25.74 21.62
CA ILE A 366 10.68 -24.99 22.78
C ILE A 366 11.47 -25.97 23.66
N ASP A 367 12.65 -25.58 24.11
CA ASP A 367 13.50 -26.38 24.96
C ASP A 367 13.09 -26.34 26.43
N ARG A 368 13.80 -27.12 27.29
CA ARG A 368 13.55 -27.20 28.73
C ARG A 368 13.76 -25.87 29.47
N ASN A 369 14.47 -24.92 28.89
CA ASN A 369 14.73 -23.59 29.45
C ASN A 369 13.67 -22.56 29.03
N ASN A 370 12.60 -22.98 28.36
CA ASN A 370 11.62 -22.11 27.72
C ASN A 370 12.19 -21.26 26.58
N GLN A 371 13.23 -21.75 25.88
CA GLN A 371 13.76 -21.04 24.73
C GLN A 371 13.16 -21.60 23.43
N LEU A 372 12.62 -20.73 22.60
CA LEU A 372 12.11 -21.10 21.28
C LEU A 372 13.30 -21.43 20.37
N GLN A 373 13.32 -22.65 19.85
CA GLN A 373 14.46 -23.20 19.12
C GLN A 373 14.24 -23.19 17.61
N LYS A 374 13.15 -23.77 17.13
CA LYS A 374 12.86 -23.88 15.69
C LYS A 374 11.39 -23.74 15.39
N ARG A 375 11.13 -23.25 14.19
CA ARG A 375 9.81 -23.23 13.58
C ARG A 375 9.67 -24.37 12.55
N ASP A 376 8.47 -24.81 12.27
CA ASP A 376 8.10 -25.90 11.35
C ASP A 376 8.88 -25.91 10.03
N VAL A 377 9.01 -24.75 9.36
CA VAL A 377 9.76 -24.61 8.09
C VAL A 377 11.26 -24.89 8.21
N GLN A 378 11.80 -24.94 9.43
CA GLN A 378 13.21 -25.24 9.71
C GLN A 378 13.41 -26.71 10.11
N ILE A 379 12.32 -27.48 10.25
CA ILE A 379 12.33 -28.86 10.77
C ILE A 379 12.02 -29.81 9.61
N GLN A 380 12.98 -30.62 9.21
CA GLN A 380 12.82 -31.65 8.18
C GLN A 380 12.24 -32.94 8.72
N ASP A 381 12.62 -33.29 9.95
CA ASP A 381 12.19 -34.50 10.67
C ASP A 381 11.83 -34.12 12.11
N LEU A 382 10.53 -34.10 12.40
CA LEU A 382 9.99 -33.70 13.72
C LEU A 382 10.36 -34.72 14.81
N ASP A 383 10.38 -36.02 14.48
CA ASP A 383 10.74 -37.06 15.42
C ASP A 383 12.21 -36.92 15.87
N ALA A 384 13.12 -36.75 14.92
CA ALA A 384 14.53 -36.52 15.19
C ALA A 384 14.77 -35.22 15.98
N GLU A 385 14.03 -34.16 15.69
CA GLU A 385 14.14 -32.87 16.36
C GLU A 385 13.72 -32.95 17.84
N ILE A 386 12.59 -33.60 18.14
CA ILE A 386 12.13 -33.85 19.52
C ILE A 386 13.17 -34.65 20.29
N GLN A 387 13.68 -35.74 19.68
CA GLN A 387 14.69 -36.58 20.29
C GLN A 387 15.99 -35.81 20.59
N HIS A 388 16.41 -34.93 19.69
CA HIS A 388 17.59 -34.07 19.88
C HIS A 388 17.45 -33.21 21.13
N TRP A 389 16.33 -32.49 21.29
CA TRP A 389 16.11 -31.58 22.43
C TRP A 389 15.87 -32.33 23.75
N LEU A 390 15.29 -33.50 23.71
CA LEU A 390 15.17 -34.36 24.90
C LEU A 390 16.53 -34.87 25.38
N GLY A 391 17.44 -35.19 24.46
CA GLY A 391 18.79 -35.66 24.78
C GLY A 391 19.74 -34.58 25.36
N GLN A 392 19.56 -33.33 24.98
CA GLN A 392 20.40 -32.22 25.48
C GLN A 392 20.26 -32.00 27.01
N GLY A 393 19.11 -32.29 27.59
CA GLY A 393 18.90 -32.18 29.05
C GLY A 393 19.63 -33.23 29.86
N MET A 394 19.99 -34.40 29.30
CA MET A 394 20.73 -35.44 30.02
C MET A 394 22.25 -35.17 30.10
N GLN A 395 22.80 -34.43 29.15
CA GLN A 395 24.25 -34.11 29.16
C GLN A 395 24.62 -33.07 30.22
N SER A 396 23.75 -32.11 30.55
CA SER A 396 24.01 -31.09 31.56
C SER A 396 24.04 -31.67 33.00
N VAL A 397 23.25 -32.72 33.26
CA VAL A 397 23.22 -33.41 34.59
C VAL A 397 24.43 -34.31 34.79
N SER A 398 24.91 -34.96 33.72
CA SER A 398 26.12 -35.79 33.77
C SER A 398 27.38 -34.99 34.01
N TYR A 399 27.49 -33.76 33.50
CA TYR A 399 28.71 -32.92 33.66
C TYR A 399 28.80 -32.30 35.07
N THR A 400 27.70 -32.01 35.76
CA THR A 400 27.68 -31.53 37.13
C THR A 400 28.03 -32.63 38.14
N HIS A 401 27.65 -33.89 37.89
CA HIS A 401 28.05 -35.02 38.74
C HIS A 401 29.54 -35.38 38.61
N LEU A 402 30.12 -35.28 37.41
CA LEU A 402 31.57 -35.52 37.22
C LEU A 402 32.43 -34.44 37.88
N ARG A 403 32.02 -33.19 37.94
CA ARG A 403 32.74 -32.14 38.69
C ARG A 403 32.64 -32.28 40.21
N ALA A 404 31.56 -32.82 40.76
CA ALA A 404 31.42 -33.05 42.20
C ALA A 404 32.33 -34.20 42.68
N HIS A 405 32.65 -35.18 41.85
CA HIS A 405 33.59 -36.26 42.18
C HIS A 405 35.09 -35.89 42.07
N GLU A 406 35.43 -34.92 41.20
CA GLU A 406 36.82 -34.45 41.08
C GLU A 406 37.29 -33.51 42.19
N THR A 407 36.34 -32.90 42.93
CA THR A 407 36.67 -32.00 44.06
C THR A 407 36.85 -32.72 45.40
N GLU A 408 36.51 -34.01 45.48
CA GLU A 408 36.77 -34.79 46.73
C GLU A 408 38.11 -35.57 46.74
N LEU A 409 38.93 -35.48 45.67
CA LEU A 409 40.22 -36.19 45.58
C LEU A 409 41.48 -35.32 45.79
N HIS A 410 41.31 -34.07 46.29
CA HIS A 410 42.41 -33.18 46.71
C HIS A 410 42.12 -32.53 48.08
N LEU A 411 42.11 -33.33 49.14
CA LEU A 411 42.39 -32.94 50.53
C LEU A 411 43.24 -34.03 51.21
#